data_3f53110645542deb0afffed613cfe14c
#
_entry.id   3f53110645542deb0afffed613cfe14c
#
_cell.length_a   1.000
_cell.length_b   1.000
_cell.length_c   1.000
_cell.angle_alpha   90.00
_cell.angle_beta   90.00
_cell.angle_gamma   90.00
#
_symmetry.space_group_name_H-M   'P 1'
#
loop_
_entity.id
_entity.type
_entity.pdbx_description
1 polymer ?
#
loop_
_entity_poly.entity_id
_entity_poly.type
_entity_poly.pdbx_seq_one_letter_code
_entity_poly.pdbx_strand_id
1 'polypeptide(L)'
;MTLQDMFRTVWFGKWLVLVSVLAALGGAWLYASRQEPQYASTATVQLVDVETLAAAGVRLESDPSLVTSDAVTAAAAEELGDAGLAEGLAGSTSAEYATDSPTNVVITETGTDPEATVDRANAIATAYVAALQAQFDDDVATMQERLTTTAESIDQQQKAITEARRAAAAASVAANPNAQVDPVDGLLEAQYSTTMDQYQTLSGQLTQAQLLASPASILQNAVHGTLVSIPASLVYLIAGLAGLLVGIGLAVVRRGLDTKVRTTGQARRGAGAPVLARLSGTAAALKSSEAEGTLPVARREATAYTRSIRELRTALQAAVENDSGSAVIVVTAADVETPRSFVAANLAASWALSGRSVVVLSGDLRQPRLNALLPASADAPARTGRGGRPRTAAVPTAIPHLSVHPALQTELDPADFLASAEVRALVEQLRSTADVVIIDAPPMLVAADATILGSYADGVLLAVTLGHTPIGAVEESAERLRAANAALLGLSLDGITERRESTYEATYAYAGADASGEQGAVEEISGGHAAPAEDGAEAATPAAATGTEQGVADATTAEPDAGDAERPAGDTDATASAEAGTDGDAPAEDATTDAADPAADEDDADATPAKDRTPVGAETP
;
A
#
# COMPACT_ATOMS: atom_id res chain seq x y z
N MET A 1 11.57 12.03 0.17
CA MET A 1 11.08 11.28 1.34
C MET A 1 12.12 10.24 1.70
N THR A 2 12.62 10.24 2.91
CA THR A 2 13.56 9.22 3.37
C THR A 2 12.80 7.96 3.80
N LEU A 3 13.44 6.79 3.78
CA LEU A 3 12.86 5.52 4.24
C LEU A 3 12.29 5.62 5.68
N GLN A 4 12.93 6.41 6.54
CA GLN A 4 12.47 6.71 7.90
C GLN A 4 11.15 7.50 7.93
N ASP A 5 10.94 8.41 6.97
CA ASP A 5 9.69 9.17 6.87
C ASP A 5 8.52 8.28 6.43
N MET A 6 8.80 7.30 5.56
CA MET A 6 7.82 6.32 5.10
C MET A 6 7.39 5.40 6.24
N PHE A 7 8.35 4.86 7.00
CA PHE A 7 8.06 4.00 8.16
C PHE A 7 7.24 4.73 9.22
N ARG A 8 7.58 6.00 9.48
CA ARG A 8 6.84 6.86 10.41
C ARG A 8 5.41 7.14 9.93
N THR A 9 5.21 7.26 8.61
CA THR A 9 3.87 7.48 8.02
C THR A 9 2.98 6.27 8.20
N VAL A 10 3.52 5.07 7.92
CA VAL A 10 2.81 3.80 8.10
C VAL A 10 2.48 3.57 9.58
N TRP A 11 3.41 3.89 10.50
CA TRP A 11 3.18 3.75 11.94
C TRP A 11 2.05 4.63 12.47
N PHE A 12 1.94 5.88 11.97
CA PHE A 12 0.81 6.76 12.31
C PHE A 12 -0.50 6.34 11.64
N GLY A 13 -0.42 5.71 10.47
CA GLY A 13 -1.57 5.14 9.73
C GLY A 13 -1.88 3.68 10.07
N LYS A 14 -1.24 3.06 11.08
CA LYS A 14 -1.34 1.62 11.37
C LYS A 14 -2.77 1.08 11.43
N TRP A 15 -3.70 1.85 11.98
CA TRP A 15 -5.11 1.46 12.04
C TRP A 15 -5.78 1.44 10.66
N LEU A 16 -5.42 2.37 9.78
CA LEU A 16 -5.90 2.40 8.40
C LEU A 16 -5.39 1.20 7.61
N VAL A 17 -4.08 0.89 7.75
CA VAL A 17 -3.47 -0.28 7.14
C VAL A 17 -4.10 -1.57 7.68
N LEU A 18 -4.29 -1.67 8.99
CA LEU A 18 -4.91 -2.84 9.61
C LEU A 18 -6.35 -3.07 9.10
N VAL A 19 -7.16 -2.00 9.06
CA VAL A 19 -8.55 -2.08 8.60
C VAL A 19 -8.61 -2.47 7.13
N SER A 20 -7.75 -1.92 6.25
CA SER A 20 -7.73 -2.28 4.83
C SER A 20 -7.31 -3.74 4.61
N VAL A 21 -6.34 -4.26 5.37
CA VAL A 21 -5.93 -5.68 5.32
C VAL A 21 -7.06 -6.58 5.81
N LEU A 22 -7.69 -6.24 6.94
CA LEU A 22 -8.83 -7.03 7.46
C LEU A 22 -10.03 -7.02 6.52
N ALA A 23 -10.33 -5.88 5.87
CA ALA A 23 -11.39 -5.79 4.88
C ALA A 23 -11.09 -6.64 3.64
N ALA A 24 -9.84 -6.61 3.15
CA ALA A 24 -9.41 -7.43 2.02
C ALA A 24 -9.45 -8.93 2.35
N LEU A 25 -8.99 -9.34 3.52
CA LEU A 25 -9.06 -10.73 4.00
C LEU A 25 -10.52 -11.19 4.21
N GLY A 26 -11.38 -10.31 4.72
CA GLY A 26 -12.81 -10.58 4.85
C GLY A 26 -13.50 -10.78 3.50
N GLY A 27 -13.16 -9.97 2.51
CA GLY A 27 -13.62 -10.14 1.13
C GLY A 27 -13.11 -11.45 0.51
N ALA A 28 -11.84 -11.78 0.72
CA ALA A 28 -11.23 -13.03 0.28
C ALA A 28 -11.89 -14.26 0.94
N TRP A 29 -12.20 -14.17 2.22
CA TRP A 29 -12.92 -15.22 2.94
C TRP A 29 -14.33 -15.43 2.38
N LEU A 30 -15.06 -14.34 2.12
CA LEU A 30 -16.39 -14.42 1.53
C LEU A 30 -16.34 -14.99 0.10
N TYR A 31 -15.32 -14.64 -0.68
CA TYR A 31 -15.09 -15.22 -2.00
C TYR A 31 -14.76 -16.70 -1.92
N ALA A 32 -13.76 -17.08 -1.12
CA ALA A 32 -13.32 -18.45 -0.95
C ALA A 32 -14.41 -19.38 -0.36
N SER A 33 -15.26 -18.85 0.54
CA SER A 33 -16.37 -19.62 1.14
C SER A 33 -17.52 -19.91 0.19
N ARG A 34 -17.60 -19.20 -0.95
CA ARG A 34 -18.61 -19.41 -2.00
C ARG A 34 -18.07 -20.20 -3.18
N GLN A 35 -16.80 -20.45 -3.25
CA GLN A 35 -16.17 -21.18 -4.32
C GLN A 35 -16.20 -22.68 -3.99
N GLU A 36 -16.92 -23.46 -4.80
CA GLU A 36 -16.90 -24.92 -4.70
C GLU A 36 -15.56 -25.45 -5.21
N PRO A 37 -14.90 -26.38 -4.51
CA PRO A 37 -13.66 -26.98 -4.98
C PRO A 37 -13.94 -27.72 -6.29
N GLN A 38 -13.09 -27.51 -7.29
CA GLN A 38 -13.15 -28.23 -8.56
C GLN A 38 -12.00 -29.23 -8.62
N TYR A 39 -12.35 -30.45 -8.92
CA TYR A 39 -11.40 -31.56 -9.11
C TYR A 39 -11.37 -31.95 -10.57
N ALA A 40 -10.22 -32.35 -11.06
CA ALA A 40 -10.05 -32.92 -12.39
C ALA A 40 -9.44 -34.32 -12.28
N SER A 41 -9.99 -35.24 -13.04
CA SER A 41 -9.50 -36.60 -13.14
C SER A 41 -9.17 -36.90 -14.61
N THR A 42 -8.07 -37.54 -14.88
CA THR A 42 -7.60 -37.84 -16.23
C THR A 42 -7.49 -39.32 -16.49
N ALA A 43 -8.07 -39.79 -17.59
CA ALA A 43 -7.84 -41.11 -18.15
C ALA A 43 -7.14 -40.97 -19.51
N THR A 44 -6.30 -41.92 -19.88
CA THR A 44 -5.58 -41.89 -21.14
C THR A 44 -5.92 -43.13 -21.95
N VAL A 45 -6.37 -42.91 -23.19
CA VAL A 45 -6.67 -43.94 -24.16
C VAL A 45 -5.60 -43.95 -25.24
N GLN A 46 -5.02 -45.09 -25.50
CA GLN A 46 -4.07 -45.30 -26.60
C GLN A 46 -4.82 -45.78 -27.83
N LEU A 47 -4.64 -45.10 -28.94
CA LEU A 47 -5.15 -45.47 -30.26
C LEU A 47 -4.09 -46.23 -31.04
N VAL A 48 -4.53 -47.13 -31.91
CA VAL A 48 -3.65 -47.74 -32.91
C VAL A 48 -3.31 -46.68 -33.96
N ASP A 49 -2.07 -46.69 -34.43
CA ASP A 49 -1.58 -45.73 -35.41
C ASP A 49 -2.40 -45.76 -36.71
N VAL A 50 -2.69 -44.56 -37.24
CA VAL A 50 -3.53 -44.36 -38.43
C VAL A 50 -2.96 -45.08 -39.66
N GLU A 51 -1.62 -45.19 -39.81
CA GLU A 51 -0.98 -45.91 -40.91
C GLU A 51 -1.27 -47.42 -40.81
N THR A 52 -1.26 -47.97 -39.61
CA THR A 52 -1.56 -49.37 -39.33
C THR A 52 -3.03 -49.69 -39.64
N LEU A 53 -3.95 -48.85 -39.21
CA LEU A 53 -5.38 -48.95 -39.51
C LEU A 53 -5.65 -48.85 -41.03
N ALA A 54 -5.02 -47.88 -41.70
CA ALA A 54 -5.13 -47.70 -43.14
C ALA A 54 -4.60 -48.92 -43.95
N ALA A 55 -3.48 -49.50 -43.46
CA ALA A 55 -2.96 -50.73 -44.08
C ALA A 55 -3.91 -51.91 -43.90
N ALA A 56 -4.66 -51.96 -42.79
CA ALA A 56 -5.72 -52.93 -42.54
C ALA A 56 -7.04 -52.59 -43.28
N GLY A 57 -7.10 -51.51 -44.04
CA GLY A 57 -8.29 -51.06 -44.78
C GLY A 57 -9.40 -50.46 -43.92
N VAL A 58 -9.11 -50.19 -42.63
CA VAL A 58 -10.06 -49.63 -41.64
C VAL A 58 -9.93 -48.10 -41.61
N ARG A 59 -11.04 -47.38 -41.55
CA ARG A 59 -11.11 -45.94 -41.43
C ARG A 59 -11.91 -45.57 -40.20
N LEU A 60 -11.22 -45.38 -39.09
CA LEU A 60 -11.85 -44.96 -37.86
C LEU A 60 -11.86 -43.47 -37.74
N GLU A 61 -12.98 -42.93 -37.28
CA GLU A 61 -13.09 -41.56 -36.83
C GLU A 61 -12.62 -41.46 -35.36
N SER A 62 -11.34 -41.26 -35.20
CA SER A 62 -10.68 -41.28 -33.88
C SER A 62 -10.41 -39.88 -33.31
N ASP A 63 -11.12 -38.84 -33.82
CA ASP A 63 -11.00 -37.47 -33.34
C ASP A 63 -11.36 -37.39 -31.84
N PRO A 64 -10.58 -36.69 -30.99
CA PRO A 64 -10.92 -36.49 -29.58
C PRO A 64 -12.31 -35.89 -29.34
N SER A 65 -12.87 -35.14 -30.31
CA SER A 65 -14.22 -34.61 -30.19
C SER A 65 -15.31 -35.68 -30.08
N LEU A 66 -15.03 -36.90 -30.55
CA LEU A 66 -15.94 -38.03 -30.40
C LEU A 66 -16.18 -38.42 -28.92
N VAL A 67 -15.23 -38.13 -28.03
CA VAL A 67 -15.34 -38.37 -26.57
C VAL A 67 -16.54 -37.61 -25.96
N THR A 68 -16.83 -36.42 -26.46
CA THR A 68 -17.95 -35.58 -25.98
C THR A 68 -19.21 -35.74 -26.82
N SER A 69 -19.23 -36.73 -27.76
CA SER A 69 -20.41 -37.00 -28.54
C SER A 69 -21.55 -37.60 -27.71
N ASP A 70 -22.81 -37.32 -28.15
CA ASP A 70 -24.01 -37.84 -27.49
C ASP A 70 -23.98 -39.36 -27.29
N ALA A 71 -23.39 -40.09 -28.27
CA ALA A 71 -23.33 -41.54 -28.21
C ALA A 71 -22.37 -42.03 -27.08
N VAL A 72 -21.21 -41.41 -26.94
CA VAL A 72 -20.21 -41.80 -25.92
C VAL A 72 -20.69 -41.34 -24.54
N THR A 73 -21.20 -40.12 -24.42
CA THR A 73 -21.67 -39.61 -23.13
C THR A 73 -22.92 -40.34 -22.63
N ALA A 74 -23.83 -40.74 -23.54
CA ALA A 74 -24.98 -41.55 -23.16
C ALA A 74 -24.57 -42.97 -22.71
N ALA A 75 -23.62 -43.59 -23.39
CA ALA A 75 -23.11 -44.90 -22.99
C ALA A 75 -22.36 -44.86 -21.66
N ALA A 76 -21.57 -43.81 -21.42
CA ALA A 76 -20.91 -43.58 -20.15
C ALA A 76 -21.92 -43.34 -18.99
N ALA A 77 -22.99 -42.58 -19.28
CA ALA A 77 -24.06 -42.31 -18.31
C ALA A 77 -24.84 -43.58 -17.95
N GLU A 78 -25.05 -44.48 -18.92
CA GLU A 78 -25.67 -45.76 -18.70
C GLU A 78 -24.77 -46.68 -17.84
N GLU A 79 -23.46 -46.71 -18.09
CA GLU A 79 -22.48 -47.43 -17.26
C GLU A 79 -22.46 -46.93 -15.82
N LEU A 80 -22.63 -45.63 -15.61
CA LEU A 80 -22.73 -45.02 -14.28
C LEU A 80 -24.10 -45.22 -13.61
N GLY A 81 -25.09 -45.77 -14.34
CA GLY A 81 -26.41 -46.06 -13.83
C GLY A 81 -27.35 -44.87 -13.77
N ASP A 82 -27.01 -43.73 -14.36
CA ASP A 82 -27.80 -42.51 -14.40
C ASP A 82 -27.79 -41.87 -15.80
N ALA A 83 -28.78 -42.22 -16.60
CA ALA A 83 -28.92 -41.68 -17.97
C ALA A 83 -29.10 -40.13 -18.02
N GLY A 84 -29.50 -39.49 -16.92
CA GLY A 84 -29.62 -38.03 -16.84
C GLY A 84 -28.28 -37.29 -16.81
N LEU A 85 -27.17 -37.99 -16.59
CA LEU A 85 -25.83 -37.40 -16.55
C LEU A 85 -25.25 -37.09 -17.93
N ALA A 86 -25.78 -37.63 -19.03
CA ALA A 86 -25.20 -37.53 -20.36
C ALA A 86 -24.89 -36.09 -20.82
N GLU A 87 -25.86 -35.19 -20.68
CA GLU A 87 -25.68 -33.78 -21.02
C GLU A 87 -24.65 -33.08 -20.12
N GLY A 88 -24.64 -33.43 -18.82
CA GLY A 88 -23.66 -32.93 -17.86
C GLY A 88 -22.25 -33.38 -18.17
N LEU A 89 -22.07 -34.64 -18.57
CA LEU A 89 -20.78 -35.23 -18.95
C LEU A 89 -20.18 -34.54 -20.19
N ALA A 90 -21.02 -34.24 -21.20
CA ALA A 90 -20.56 -33.52 -22.39
C ALA A 90 -19.97 -32.12 -22.05
N GLY A 91 -20.52 -31.45 -21.01
CA GLY A 91 -20.08 -30.13 -20.58
C GLY A 91 -18.90 -30.12 -19.62
N SER A 92 -18.70 -31.21 -18.86
CA SER A 92 -17.61 -31.34 -17.86
C SER A 92 -16.38 -32.09 -18.36
N THR A 93 -16.49 -32.75 -19.54
CA THR A 93 -15.40 -33.52 -20.15
C THR A 93 -14.68 -32.70 -21.22
N SER A 94 -13.36 -32.80 -21.23
CA SER A 94 -12.50 -32.37 -22.34
C SER A 94 -11.59 -33.51 -22.77
N ALA A 95 -11.29 -33.58 -24.07
CA ALA A 95 -10.40 -34.57 -24.62
C ALA A 95 -9.43 -33.93 -25.60
N GLU A 96 -8.16 -34.27 -25.49
CA GLU A 96 -7.11 -33.73 -26.33
C GLU A 96 -6.06 -34.83 -26.61
N TYR A 97 -5.34 -34.70 -27.73
CA TYR A 97 -4.17 -35.54 -27.94
C TYR A 97 -3.07 -35.16 -26.94
N ALA A 98 -2.40 -36.19 -26.41
CA ALA A 98 -1.25 -35.94 -25.54
C ALA A 98 -0.14 -35.20 -26.29
N THR A 99 0.48 -34.24 -25.65
CA THR A 99 1.51 -33.39 -26.24
C THR A 99 2.75 -34.19 -26.72
N ASP A 100 3.00 -35.33 -26.11
CA ASP A 100 4.14 -36.19 -26.35
C ASP A 100 3.82 -37.38 -27.25
N SER A 101 2.55 -37.64 -27.54
CA SER A 101 2.12 -38.78 -28.36
C SER A 101 0.81 -38.50 -29.10
N PRO A 102 0.83 -38.44 -30.46
CA PRO A 102 -0.38 -38.19 -31.26
C PRO A 102 -1.35 -39.38 -31.27
N THR A 103 -0.94 -40.51 -30.72
CA THR A 103 -1.79 -41.71 -30.60
C THR A 103 -2.47 -41.84 -29.25
N ASN A 104 -2.13 -40.96 -28.29
CA ASN A 104 -2.74 -40.98 -26.97
C ASN A 104 -3.76 -39.86 -26.83
N VAL A 105 -4.97 -40.19 -26.45
CA VAL A 105 -6.04 -39.21 -26.12
C VAL A 105 -6.15 -39.14 -24.61
N VAL A 106 -5.98 -37.92 -24.08
CA VAL A 106 -6.14 -37.60 -22.67
C VAL A 106 -7.55 -37.10 -22.46
N ILE A 107 -8.33 -37.81 -21.69
CA ILE A 107 -9.72 -37.46 -21.33
C ILE A 107 -9.67 -36.88 -19.93
N THR A 108 -10.12 -35.66 -19.78
CA THR A 108 -10.17 -34.94 -18.51
C THR A 108 -11.61 -34.62 -18.11
N GLU A 109 -12.03 -35.12 -16.98
CA GLU A 109 -13.33 -34.86 -16.39
C GLU A 109 -13.17 -33.89 -15.20
N THR A 110 -14.04 -32.87 -15.11
CA THR A 110 -14.04 -31.87 -14.04
C THR A 110 -15.33 -31.90 -13.24
N GLY A 111 -15.24 -31.77 -11.92
CA GLY A 111 -16.42 -31.79 -11.04
C GLY A 111 -16.10 -31.41 -9.61
N THR A 112 -17.12 -31.38 -8.77
CA THR A 112 -17.00 -30.97 -7.35
C THR A 112 -16.67 -32.15 -6.41
N ASP A 113 -16.84 -33.39 -6.86
CA ASP A 113 -16.56 -34.60 -6.09
C ASP A 113 -15.37 -35.36 -6.72
N PRO A 114 -14.27 -35.56 -5.99
CA PRO A 114 -13.08 -36.22 -6.52
C PRO A 114 -13.28 -37.71 -6.87
N GLU A 115 -14.16 -38.43 -6.16
CA GLU A 115 -14.44 -39.85 -6.47
C GLU A 115 -15.34 -39.95 -7.71
N ALA A 116 -16.40 -39.13 -7.76
CA ALA A 116 -17.29 -39.09 -8.91
C ALA A 116 -16.58 -38.67 -10.22
N THR A 117 -15.59 -37.76 -10.16
CA THR A 117 -14.80 -37.39 -11.36
C THR A 117 -13.91 -38.53 -11.85
N VAL A 118 -13.38 -39.36 -10.96
CA VAL A 118 -12.63 -40.55 -11.33
C VAL A 118 -13.52 -41.56 -12.03
N ASP A 119 -14.70 -41.85 -11.46
CA ASP A 119 -15.63 -42.81 -12.03
C ASP A 119 -16.15 -42.36 -13.40
N ARG A 120 -16.47 -41.07 -13.55
CA ARG A 120 -16.91 -40.46 -14.81
C ARG A 120 -15.82 -40.50 -15.88
N ALA A 121 -14.59 -40.13 -15.55
CA ALA A 121 -13.47 -40.18 -16.49
C ALA A 121 -13.22 -41.60 -17.01
N ASN A 122 -13.31 -42.62 -16.13
CA ASN A 122 -13.16 -43.99 -16.49
C ASN A 122 -14.31 -44.52 -17.33
N ALA A 123 -15.55 -44.19 -16.98
CA ALA A 123 -16.73 -44.60 -17.74
C ALA A 123 -16.69 -43.99 -19.16
N ILE A 124 -16.31 -42.70 -19.28
CA ILE A 124 -16.15 -42.07 -20.61
C ILE A 124 -15.05 -42.72 -21.41
N ALA A 125 -13.90 -43.05 -20.79
CA ALA A 125 -12.81 -43.72 -21.48
C ALA A 125 -13.24 -45.12 -21.95
N THR A 126 -14.00 -45.87 -21.14
CA THR A 126 -14.57 -47.16 -21.50
C THR A 126 -15.57 -47.01 -22.65
N ALA A 127 -16.48 -46.08 -22.56
CA ALA A 127 -17.48 -45.82 -23.60
C ALA A 127 -16.84 -45.38 -24.94
N TYR A 128 -15.79 -44.55 -24.88
CA TYR A 128 -15.03 -44.14 -26.06
C TYR A 128 -14.34 -45.29 -26.74
N VAL A 129 -13.66 -46.16 -25.99
CA VAL A 129 -13.03 -47.36 -26.51
C VAL A 129 -14.08 -48.29 -27.11
N ALA A 130 -15.24 -48.46 -26.46
CA ALA A 130 -16.33 -49.29 -26.97
C ALA A 130 -16.93 -48.73 -28.26
N ALA A 131 -17.07 -47.42 -28.40
CA ALA A 131 -17.54 -46.77 -29.61
C ALA A 131 -16.57 -46.97 -30.78
N LEU A 132 -15.27 -46.86 -30.54
CA LEU A 132 -14.24 -47.13 -31.54
C LEU A 132 -14.22 -48.59 -31.93
N GLN A 133 -14.41 -49.50 -30.98
CA GLN A 133 -14.49 -50.93 -31.22
C GLN A 133 -15.71 -51.27 -32.09
N ALA A 134 -16.87 -50.67 -31.82
CA ALA A 134 -18.08 -50.88 -32.62
C ALA A 134 -17.89 -50.43 -34.09
N GLN A 135 -17.26 -49.26 -34.32
CA GLN A 135 -16.90 -48.81 -35.67
C GLN A 135 -15.95 -49.75 -36.36
N PHE A 136 -14.93 -50.24 -35.64
CA PHE A 136 -13.97 -51.21 -36.16
C PHE A 136 -14.65 -52.51 -36.54
N ASP A 137 -15.54 -53.02 -35.71
CA ASP A 137 -16.27 -54.29 -35.97
C ASP A 137 -17.21 -54.15 -37.19
N ASP A 138 -17.85 -52.98 -37.38
CA ASP A 138 -18.70 -52.68 -38.55
C ASP A 138 -17.87 -52.62 -39.85
N ASP A 139 -16.70 -51.95 -39.80
CA ASP A 139 -15.79 -51.89 -40.94
C ASP A 139 -15.29 -53.30 -41.32
N VAL A 140 -14.93 -54.11 -40.30
CA VAL A 140 -14.52 -55.51 -40.52
C VAL A 140 -15.66 -56.37 -41.11
N ALA A 141 -16.90 -56.20 -40.61
CA ALA A 141 -18.05 -56.91 -41.15
C ALA A 141 -18.32 -56.49 -42.60
N THR A 142 -18.23 -55.17 -42.91
CA THR A 142 -18.36 -54.66 -44.28
C THR A 142 -17.28 -55.22 -45.20
N MET A 143 -16.04 -55.34 -44.75
CA MET A 143 -14.96 -56.00 -45.53
C MET A 143 -15.23 -57.46 -45.76
N GLN A 144 -15.77 -58.20 -44.78
CA GLN A 144 -16.14 -59.61 -44.92
C GLN A 144 -17.26 -59.78 -45.97
N GLU A 145 -18.28 -58.90 -45.96
CA GLU A 145 -19.37 -58.91 -46.95
C GLU A 145 -18.81 -58.65 -48.34
N ARG A 146 -17.95 -57.63 -48.50
CA ARG A 146 -17.29 -57.32 -49.78
C ARG A 146 -16.43 -58.47 -50.27
N LEU A 147 -15.70 -59.12 -49.36
CA LEU A 147 -14.89 -60.30 -49.72
C LEU A 147 -15.76 -61.43 -50.21
N THR A 148 -16.90 -61.69 -49.55
CA THR A 148 -17.86 -62.73 -49.97
C THR A 148 -18.45 -62.41 -51.36
N THR A 149 -18.89 -61.15 -51.56
CA THR A 149 -19.43 -60.71 -52.85
C THR A 149 -18.40 -60.79 -53.99
N THR A 150 -17.13 -60.44 -53.66
CA THR A 150 -16.03 -60.52 -54.62
C THR A 150 -15.72 -62.02 -54.96
N ALA A 151 -15.75 -62.88 -53.96
CA ALA A 151 -15.59 -64.32 -54.17
C ALA A 151 -16.69 -64.94 -55.08
N GLU A 152 -17.97 -64.50 -54.85
CA GLU A 152 -19.07 -64.94 -55.71
C GLU A 152 -18.91 -64.43 -57.17
N SER A 153 -18.41 -63.19 -57.32
CA SER A 153 -18.11 -62.58 -58.63
C SER A 153 -17.00 -63.38 -59.35
N ILE A 154 -15.94 -63.80 -58.64
CA ILE A 154 -14.87 -64.63 -59.15
C ILE A 154 -15.44 -65.97 -59.66
N ASP A 155 -16.30 -66.64 -58.87
CA ASP A 155 -16.94 -67.88 -59.25
C ASP A 155 -17.80 -67.71 -60.53
N GLN A 156 -18.59 -66.67 -60.63
CA GLN A 156 -19.36 -66.35 -61.80
C GLN A 156 -18.49 -66.06 -63.03
N GLN A 157 -17.44 -65.23 -62.90
CA GLN A 157 -16.46 -65.01 -63.97
C GLN A 157 -15.75 -66.24 -64.41
N GLN A 158 -15.35 -67.09 -63.49
CA GLN A 158 -14.70 -68.36 -63.77
C GLN A 158 -15.64 -69.30 -64.56
N LYS A 159 -16.94 -69.35 -64.20
CA LYS A 159 -17.95 -70.12 -64.94
C LYS A 159 -18.14 -69.51 -66.36
N ALA A 160 -18.25 -68.19 -66.51
CA ALA A 160 -18.35 -67.52 -67.76
C ALA A 160 -17.16 -67.78 -68.71
N ILE A 161 -15.91 -67.71 -68.16
CA ILE A 161 -14.69 -68.07 -68.90
C ILE A 161 -14.72 -69.52 -69.33
N THR A 162 -15.17 -70.41 -68.47
CA THR A 162 -15.26 -71.84 -68.79
C THR A 162 -16.29 -72.08 -69.84
N GLU A 163 -17.45 -71.44 -69.80
CA GLU A 163 -18.50 -71.56 -70.84
C GLU A 163 -18.02 -70.98 -72.15
N ALA A 164 -17.42 -69.74 -72.16
CA ALA A 164 -16.82 -69.14 -73.32
C ALA A 164 -15.77 -70.04 -73.96
N ARG A 165 -14.86 -70.64 -73.20
CA ARG A 165 -13.85 -71.63 -73.67
C ARG A 165 -14.51 -72.85 -74.22
N ARG A 166 -15.59 -73.42 -73.65
CA ARG A 166 -16.37 -74.54 -74.19
C ARG A 166 -17.04 -74.17 -75.47
N ALA A 167 -17.65 -73.02 -75.54
CA ALA A 167 -18.29 -72.52 -76.75
C ALA A 167 -17.27 -72.28 -77.88
N ALA A 168 -16.08 -71.70 -77.58
CA ALA A 168 -15.01 -71.48 -78.52
C ALA A 168 -14.44 -72.87 -79.03
N ALA A 169 -14.28 -73.79 -78.10
CA ALA A 169 -13.84 -75.19 -78.45
C ALA A 169 -14.88 -75.86 -79.36
N ALA A 170 -16.19 -75.70 -79.06
CA ALA A 170 -17.24 -76.26 -79.90
C ALA A 170 -17.30 -75.61 -81.31
N ALA A 171 -17.09 -74.29 -81.37
CA ALA A 171 -17.01 -73.51 -82.58
C ALA A 171 -15.76 -73.84 -83.42
N SER A 172 -14.62 -74.08 -82.80
CA SER A 172 -13.37 -74.50 -83.50
C SER A 172 -13.41 -75.87 -84.06
N VAL A 173 -14.22 -76.75 -83.50
CA VAL A 173 -14.46 -78.10 -84.08
C VAL A 173 -15.32 -77.99 -85.32
N ALA A 174 -16.16 -76.90 -85.45
CA ALA A 174 -17.06 -76.68 -86.59
C ALA A 174 -16.46 -75.77 -87.68
N ALA A 175 -15.40 -75.04 -87.46
CA ALA A 175 -14.77 -74.08 -88.35
C ALA A 175 -13.25 -74.10 -88.32
N ASN A 176 -12.62 -74.23 -89.43
CA ASN A 176 -11.26 -73.94 -89.90
C ASN A 176 -10.14 -73.80 -88.83
N PRO A 177 -9.01 -74.52 -88.86
CA PRO A 177 -7.95 -74.54 -87.82
C PRO A 177 -7.08 -73.30 -87.69
N ASN A 178 -7.43 -72.16 -88.35
CA ASN A 178 -6.73 -70.90 -88.32
C ASN A 178 -7.59 -69.74 -87.73
N ALA A 179 -8.61 -70.05 -86.96
CA ALA A 179 -9.37 -69.01 -86.28
C ALA A 179 -8.54 -68.45 -85.09
N GLN A 180 -8.28 -67.17 -85.18
CA GLN A 180 -7.62 -66.36 -84.18
C GLN A 180 -8.47 -66.32 -82.87
N VAL A 181 -7.81 -66.54 -81.73
CA VAL A 181 -8.45 -66.45 -80.38
C VAL A 181 -9.28 -65.20 -80.31
N ASP A 182 -10.57 -65.37 -79.97
CA ASP A 182 -11.56 -64.28 -79.95
C ASP A 182 -11.17 -63.24 -78.87
N PRO A 183 -11.16 -61.93 -79.15
CA PRO A 183 -10.81 -60.88 -78.19
C PRO A 183 -11.70 -60.85 -76.92
N VAL A 184 -12.86 -61.52 -76.94
CA VAL A 184 -13.77 -61.67 -75.80
C VAL A 184 -13.13 -62.49 -74.66
N ASP A 185 -12.31 -63.52 -74.94
CA ASP A 185 -11.60 -64.35 -73.92
C ASP A 185 -10.55 -63.52 -73.17
N GLY A 186 -9.83 -62.64 -73.89
CA GLY A 186 -8.82 -61.73 -73.27
C GLY A 186 -9.42 -60.70 -72.31
N LEU A 187 -10.64 -60.20 -72.66
CA LEU A 187 -11.34 -59.24 -71.80
C LEU A 187 -11.85 -59.90 -70.52
N LEU A 188 -12.44 -61.12 -70.61
CA LEU A 188 -12.93 -61.87 -69.44
C LEU A 188 -11.79 -62.31 -68.53
N GLU A 189 -10.63 -62.71 -69.09
CA GLU A 189 -9.43 -63.03 -68.29
C GLU A 189 -8.84 -61.79 -67.61
N ALA A 190 -8.84 -60.60 -68.26
CA ALA A 190 -8.39 -59.39 -67.67
C ALA A 190 -9.32 -58.95 -66.51
N GLN A 191 -10.66 -59.06 -66.68
CA GLN A 191 -11.62 -58.81 -65.61
C GLN A 191 -11.43 -59.78 -64.42
N TYR A 192 -11.26 -61.07 -64.70
CA TYR A 192 -10.99 -62.10 -63.66
C TYR A 192 -9.72 -61.80 -62.90
N SER A 193 -8.61 -61.47 -63.58
CA SER A 193 -7.35 -61.15 -62.92
C SER A 193 -7.49 -59.91 -62.02
N THR A 194 -8.21 -58.84 -62.50
CA THR A 194 -8.46 -57.64 -61.71
C THR A 194 -9.30 -57.95 -60.48
N THR A 195 -10.35 -58.77 -60.61
CA THR A 195 -11.19 -59.17 -59.47
C THR A 195 -10.43 -60.06 -58.47
N MET A 196 -9.54 -60.95 -58.98
CA MET A 196 -8.68 -61.78 -58.16
C MET A 196 -7.67 -60.90 -57.35
N ASP A 197 -7.07 -59.87 -57.97
CA ASP A 197 -6.18 -58.93 -57.30
C ASP A 197 -6.92 -58.14 -56.18
N GLN A 198 -8.17 -57.73 -56.48
CA GLN A 198 -9.04 -57.09 -55.47
C GLN A 198 -9.34 -58.05 -54.30
N TYR A 199 -9.66 -59.32 -54.59
CA TYR A 199 -9.89 -60.35 -53.56
C TYR A 199 -8.67 -60.54 -52.67
N GLN A 200 -7.48 -60.68 -53.28
CA GLN A 200 -6.24 -60.83 -52.54
C GLN A 200 -5.94 -59.64 -51.66
N THR A 201 -6.16 -58.43 -52.18
CA THR A 201 -5.97 -57.19 -51.41
C THR A 201 -6.92 -57.09 -50.21
N LEU A 202 -8.23 -57.31 -50.43
CA LEU A 202 -9.24 -57.35 -49.38
C LEU A 202 -9.00 -58.46 -48.36
N SER A 203 -8.60 -59.65 -48.80
CA SER A 203 -8.26 -60.77 -47.91
C SER A 203 -7.04 -60.44 -47.04
N GLY A 204 -6.02 -59.80 -47.62
CA GLY A 204 -4.85 -59.31 -46.90
C GLY A 204 -5.22 -58.26 -45.86
N GLN A 205 -6.05 -57.27 -46.25
CA GLN A 205 -6.55 -56.23 -45.35
C GLN A 205 -7.36 -56.83 -44.19
N LEU A 206 -8.32 -57.72 -44.49
CA LEU A 206 -9.11 -58.41 -43.46
C LEU A 206 -8.25 -59.20 -42.48
N THR A 207 -7.24 -59.90 -43.00
CA THR A 207 -6.31 -60.64 -42.14
C THR A 207 -5.53 -59.69 -41.22
N GLN A 208 -5.07 -58.55 -41.71
CA GLN A 208 -4.42 -57.51 -40.91
C GLN A 208 -5.36 -56.92 -39.88
N ALA A 209 -6.61 -56.60 -40.26
CA ALA A 209 -7.63 -56.08 -39.34
C ALA A 209 -7.90 -57.11 -38.20
N GLN A 210 -8.05 -58.38 -38.54
CA GLN A 210 -8.26 -59.45 -37.54
C GLN A 210 -7.08 -59.64 -36.59
N LEU A 211 -5.85 -59.30 -37.01
CA LEU A 211 -4.64 -59.37 -36.13
C LEU A 211 -4.58 -58.18 -35.15
N LEU A 212 -5.24 -57.06 -35.43
CA LEU A 212 -5.23 -55.89 -34.56
C LEU A 212 -6.10 -56.09 -33.30
N ALA A 213 -7.05 -56.97 -33.31
CA ALA A 213 -7.96 -57.35 -32.21
C ALA A 213 -8.77 -56.15 -31.60
N SER A 214 -8.18 -54.97 -31.42
CA SER A 214 -8.84 -53.77 -30.94
C SER A 214 -8.15 -52.50 -31.48
N PRO A 215 -8.90 -51.48 -31.91
CA PRO A 215 -8.36 -50.23 -32.43
C PRO A 215 -7.91 -49.24 -31.33
N ALA A 216 -8.34 -49.47 -30.10
CA ALA A 216 -8.04 -48.59 -28.97
C ALA A 216 -7.95 -49.40 -27.66
N SER A 217 -7.17 -48.92 -26.71
CA SER A 217 -7.06 -49.53 -25.37
C SER A 217 -6.87 -48.45 -24.32
N ILE A 218 -7.39 -48.66 -23.12
CA ILE A 218 -7.14 -47.76 -22.00
C ILE A 218 -5.68 -47.98 -21.53
N LEU A 219 -4.86 -46.93 -21.72
CA LEU A 219 -3.46 -46.93 -21.30
C LEU A 219 -3.36 -46.68 -19.81
N GLN A 220 -4.14 -45.71 -19.30
CA GLN A 220 -4.15 -45.35 -17.90
C GLN A 220 -5.56 -44.96 -17.46
N ASN A 221 -6.04 -45.59 -16.41
CA ASN A 221 -7.28 -45.23 -15.75
C ASN A 221 -7.06 -43.97 -14.86
N ALA A 222 -8.09 -43.18 -14.71
CA ALA A 222 -8.12 -42.15 -13.69
C ALA A 222 -8.11 -42.80 -12.31
N VAL A 223 -7.26 -42.29 -11.40
CA VAL A 223 -7.07 -42.87 -10.06
C VAL A 223 -7.37 -41.85 -8.97
N HIS A 224 -7.11 -40.55 -9.25
CA HIS A 224 -7.27 -39.49 -8.28
C HIS A 224 -7.90 -38.26 -8.93
N GLY A 225 -8.84 -37.65 -8.22
CA GLY A 225 -9.27 -36.29 -8.54
C GLY A 225 -8.26 -35.27 -8.00
N THR A 226 -7.60 -34.54 -8.87
CA THR A 226 -6.66 -33.47 -8.50
C THR A 226 -7.38 -32.13 -8.37
N LEU A 227 -7.11 -31.37 -7.31
CA LEU A 227 -7.71 -30.07 -7.09
C LEU A 227 -7.19 -29.07 -8.14
N VAL A 228 -8.08 -28.53 -8.96
CA VAL A 228 -7.76 -27.56 -10.04
C VAL A 228 -8.13 -26.15 -9.63
N SER A 229 -9.04 -25.97 -8.65
CA SER A 229 -9.40 -24.65 -8.15
C SER A 229 -8.20 -23.97 -7.48
N ILE A 230 -8.14 -22.61 -7.61
CA ILE A 230 -7.11 -21.80 -6.98
C ILE A 230 -7.11 -22.08 -5.47
N PRO A 231 -6.00 -22.50 -4.87
CA PRO A 231 -5.96 -22.80 -3.44
C PRO A 231 -6.28 -21.54 -2.63
N ALA A 232 -7.17 -21.67 -1.65
CA ALA A 232 -7.62 -20.56 -0.80
C ALA A 232 -6.44 -19.80 -0.15
N SER A 233 -5.33 -20.48 0.14
CA SER A 233 -4.10 -19.87 0.66
C SER A 233 -3.53 -18.80 -0.29
N LEU A 234 -3.56 -19.03 -1.59
CA LEU A 234 -3.09 -18.06 -2.60
C LEU A 234 -4.03 -16.85 -2.68
N VAL A 235 -5.35 -17.09 -2.59
CA VAL A 235 -6.36 -16.01 -2.56
C VAL A 235 -6.14 -15.11 -1.34
N TYR A 236 -5.92 -15.67 -0.15
CA TYR A 236 -5.62 -14.90 1.06
C TYR A 236 -4.28 -14.16 0.96
N LEU A 237 -3.26 -14.75 0.39
CA LEU A 237 -1.96 -14.10 0.20
C LEU A 237 -2.09 -12.86 -0.69
N ILE A 238 -2.74 -13.01 -1.84
CA ILE A 238 -2.96 -11.91 -2.80
C ILE A 238 -3.83 -10.81 -2.17
N ALA A 239 -4.92 -11.19 -1.50
CA ALA A 239 -5.81 -10.23 -0.84
C ALA A 239 -5.09 -9.50 0.30
N GLY A 240 -4.30 -10.18 1.10
CA GLY A 240 -3.49 -9.58 2.16
C GLY A 240 -2.48 -8.56 1.63
N LEU A 241 -1.79 -8.89 0.55
CA LEU A 241 -0.83 -8.00 -0.11
C LEU A 241 -1.53 -6.79 -0.73
N ALA A 242 -2.65 -6.99 -1.42
CA ALA A 242 -3.46 -5.92 -1.99
C ALA A 242 -4.00 -4.98 -0.91
N GLY A 243 -4.54 -5.53 0.18
CA GLY A 243 -5.00 -4.78 1.34
C GLY A 243 -3.89 -3.95 2.00
N LEU A 244 -2.67 -4.50 2.08
CA LEU A 244 -1.49 -3.80 2.59
C LEU A 244 -1.11 -2.61 1.70
N LEU A 245 -1.05 -2.80 0.38
CA LEU A 245 -0.74 -1.73 -0.58
C LEU A 245 -1.76 -0.60 -0.53
N VAL A 246 -3.05 -0.94 -0.54
CA VAL A 246 -4.14 0.04 -0.41
C VAL A 246 -4.04 0.79 0.92
N GLY A 247 -3.78 0.08 2.03
CA GLY A 247 -3.63 0.68 3.35
C GLY A 247 -2.45 1.65 3.46
N ILE A 248 -1.32 1.30 2.87
CA ILE A 248 -0.15 2.20 2.79
C ILE A 248 -0.49 3.42 1.93
N GLY A 249 -1.14 3.22 0.77
CA GLY A 249 -1.58 4.31 -0.10
C GLY A 249 -2.49 5.30 0.62
N LEU A 250 -3.50 4.80 1.34
CA LEU A 250 -4.41 5.62 2.16
C LEU A 250 -3.69 6.35 3.29
N ALA A 251 -2.71 5.72 3.94
CA ALA A 251 -1.90 6.37 4.99
C ALA A 251 -1.05 7.52 4.41
N VAL A 252 -0.50 7.36 3.22
CA VAL A 252 0.27 8.41 2.51
C VAL A 252 -0.64 9.57 2.09
N VAL A 253 -1.81 9.27 1.51
CA VAL A 253 -2.80 10.29 1.13
C VAL A 253 -3.27 11.08 2.35
N ARG A 254 -3.63 10.39 3.45
CA ARG A 254 -4.00 11.04 4.71
C ARG A 254 -2.91 11.98 5.21
N ARG A 255 -1.65 11.59 5.11
CA ARG A 255 -0.52 12.44 5.52
C ARG A 255 -0.33 13.63 4.58
N GLY A 256 -0.56 13.46 3.28
CA GLY A 256 -0.51 14.55 2.30
C GLY A 256 -1.59 15.60 2.54
N LEU A 257 -2.73 15.19 3.09
CA LEU A 257 -3.86 16.07 3.45
C LEU A 257 -3.72 16.69 4.86
N ASP A 258 -2.69 16.31 5.65
CA ASP A 258 -2.46 16.90 6.97
C ASP A 258 -1.78 18.27 6.82
N THR A 259 -2.58 19.31 6.96
CA THR A 259 -2.16 20.71 6.86
C THR A 259 -1.54 21.25 8.15
N LYS A 260 -1.40 20.44 9.21
CA LYS A 260 -0.92 20.90 10.52
C LYS A 260 0.60 20.88 10.62
N VAL A 261 1.14 21.80 11.41
CA VAL A 261 2.57 21.84 11.76
C VAL A 261 2.92 20.66 12.63
N ARG A 262 3.78 19.75 12.13
CA ARG A 262 4.21 18.54 12.84
C ARG A 262 5.67 18.57 13.25
N THR A 263 6.47 19.42 12.63
CA THR A 263 7.92 19.50 12.86
C THR A 263 8.41 20.92 12.99
N THR A 264 9.49 21.10 13.75
CA THR A 264 10.19 22.39 13.88
C THR A 264 10.60 22.98 12.51
N GLY A 265 11.02 22.10 11.57
CA GLY A 265 11.40 22.53 10.22
C GLY A 265 10.23 23.08 9.39
N GLN A 266 9.01 22.53 9.56
CA GLN A 266 7.81 23.06 8.91
C GLN A 266 7.44 24.46 9.48
N ALA A 267 7.43 24.60 10.81
CA ALA A 267 7.15 25.89 11.45
C ALA A 267 8.14 26.97 10.99
N ARG A 268 9.44 26.66 11.01
CA ARG A 268 10.50 27.58 10.58
C ARG A 268 10.35 27.99 9.11
N ARG A 269 10.05 27.06 8.21
CA ARG A 269 9.85 27.38 6.79
C ARG A 269 8.59 28.19 6.55
N GLY A 270 7.47 27.83 7.20
CA GLY A 270 6.22 28.58 7.05
C GLY A 270 6.32 30.02 7.56
N ALA A 271 6.94 30.23 8.70
CA ALA A 271 7.09 31.58 9.24
C ALA A 271 8.23 32.40 8.57
N GLY A 272 9.23 31.72 7.99
CA GLY A 272 10.45 32.39 7.53
C GLY A 272 11.28 33.01 8.67
N ALA A 273 11.11 32.49 9.92
CA ALA A 273 11.73 33.00 11.13
C ALA A 273 12.28 31.84 12.00
N PRO A 274 13.27 32.09 12.89
CA PRO A 274 13.83 31.06 13.72
C PRO A 274 12.84 30.56 14.78
N VAL A 275 13.01 29.30 15.20
CA VAL A 275 12.37 28.78 16.40
C VAL A 275 13.25 29.13 17.58
N LEU A 276 12.77 29.95 18.49
CA LEU A 276 13.53 30.46 19.63
C LEU A 276 13.54 29.47 20.79
N ALA A 277 12.40 28.81 21.03
CA ALA A 277 12.33 27.76 22.04
C ALA A 277 11.25 26.73 21.71
N ARG A 278 11.41 25.55 22.30
CA ARG A 278 10.45 24.46 22.24
C ARG A 278 9.88 24.24 23.63
N LEU A 279 8.61 24.62 23.82
CA LEU A 279 7.94 24.55 25.13
C LEU A 279 7.50 23.10 25.39
N SER A 280 8.03 22.50 26.44
CA SER A 280 7.74 21.14 26.84
C SER A 280 6.80 21.09 28.03
N GLY A 281 5.76 20.25 27.97
CA GLY A 281 4.86 20.03 29.10
C GLY A 281 3.88 21.19 29.38
N THR A 282 3.61 22.08 28.41
CA THR A 282 2.74 23.26 28.58
C THR A 282 1.33 22.90 29.08
N ALA A 283 0.72 21.83 28.55
CA ALA A 283 -0.62 21.42 28.96
C ALA A 283 -0.67 21.01 30.46
N ALA A 284 0.34 20.29 30.93
CA ALA A 284 0.46 19.92 32.34
C ALA A 284 0.73 21.15 33.22
N ALA A 285 1.62 22.04 32.76
CA ALA A 285 1.94 23.30 33.43
C ALA A 285 0.73 24.23 33.55
N LEU A 286 -0.09 24.35 32.49
CA LEU A 286 -1.32 25.12 32.50
C LEU A 286 -2.33 24.55 33.51
N LYS A 287 -2.58 23.25 33.45
CA LYS A 287 -3.50 22.57 34.38
C LYS A 287 -3.05 22.72 35.85
N SER A 288 -1.76 22.59 36.12
CA SER A 288 -1.21 22.80 37.44
C SER A 288 -1.33 24.26 37.90
N SER A 289 -1.14 25.23 36.98
CA SER A 289 -1.31 26.66 37.27
C SER A 289 -2.76 27.01 37.61
N GLU A 290 -3.73 26.45 36.90
CA GLU A 290 -5.16 26.64 37.17
C GLU A 290 -5.55 26.04 38.54
N ALA A 291 -5.01 24.90 38.91
CA ALA A 291 -5.29 24.24 40.20
C ALA A 291 -4.70 24.99 41.39
N GLU A 292 -3.51 25.59 41.25
CA GLU A 292 -2.77 26.19 42.33
C GLU A 292 -2.80 27.73 42.36
N GLY A 293 -3.36 28.36 41.30
CA GLY A 293 -3.46 29.81 41.18
C GLY A 293 -2.11 30.53 41.07
N THR A 294 -1.05 29.82 40.75
CA THR A 294 0.33 30.37 40.68
C THR A 294 1.01 29.96 39.37
N LEU A 295 1.82 30.87 38.78
CA LEU A 295 2.58 30.56 37.59
C LEU A 295 3.70 29.52 37.85
N PRO A 296 3.90 28.53 36.99
CA PRO A 296 4.95 27.53 37.12
C PRO A 296 6.33 28.13 37.29
N VAL A 297 6.68 29.21 36.58
CA VAL A 297 8.00 29.87 36.66
C VAL A 297 8.24 30.52 38.01
N ALA A 298 7.18 30.93 38.73
CA ALA A 298 7.29 31.54 40.06
C ALA A 298 7.49 30.50 41.18
N ARG A 299 7.35 29.22 40.89
CA ARG A 299 7.58 28.13 41.85
C ARG A 299 9.05 27.76 41.94
N ARG A 300 9.44 27.14 43.06
CA ARG A 300 10.82 26.67 43.23
C ARG A 300 11.16 25.44 42.40
N GLU A 301 10.14 24.71 41.92
CA GLU A 301 10.33 23.49 41.14
C GLU A 301 10.80 23.81 39.72
N ALA A 302 11.89 23.16 39.31
CA ALA A 302 12.40 23.24 37.93
C ALA A 302 11.76 22.14 37.08
N THR A 303 10.65 22.47 36.39
CA THR A 303 10.01 21.57 35.44
C THR A 303 10.59 21.74 34.02
N ALA A 304 10.33 20.80 33.12
CA ALA A 304 10.71 20.94 31.72
C ALA A 304 10.11 22.24 31.09
N TYR A 305 8.87 22.59 31.45
CA TYR A 305 8.24 23.83 31.03
C TYR A 305 8.99 25.07 31.53
N THR A 306 9.34 25.13 32.82
CA THR A 306 10.02 26.32 33.37
C THR A 306 11.42 26.49 32.80
N ARG A 307 12.10 25.39 32.42
CA ARG A 307 13.40 25.45 31.73
C ARG A 307 13.22 26.00 30.31
N SER A 308 12.23 25.51 29.55
CA SER A 308 11.98 25.99 28.20
C SER A 308 11.54 27.46 28.14
N ILE A 309 10.83 27.97 29.16
CA ILE A 309 10.53 29.41 29.27
C ILE A 309 11.80 30.24 29.54
N ARG A 310 12.73 29.75 30.36
CA ARG A 310 14.01 30.45 30.58
C ARG A 310 14.88 30.44 29.31
N GLU A 311 14.87 29.35 28.55
CA GLU A 311 15.49 29.25 27.22
C GLU A 311 14.87 30.28 26.26
N LEU A 312 13.53 30.33 26.19
CA LEU A 312 12.80 31.33 25.38
C LEU A 312 13.18 32.77 25.77
N ARG A 313 13.25 33.08 27.06
CA ARG A 313 13.70 34.36 27.54
C ARG A 313 15.11 34.71 27.04
N THR A 314 16.06 33.79 27.18
CA THR A 314 17.44 34.01 26.75
C THR A 314 17.53 34.23 25.24
N ALA A 315 16.80 33.45 24.45
CA ALA A 315 16.77 33.59 23.00
C ALA A 315 16.12 34.92 22.55
N LEU A 316 15.02 35.33 23.20
CA LEU A 316 14.39 36.64 22.96
C LEU A 316 15.29 37.80 23.36
N GLN A 317 15.99 37.70 24.50
CA GLN A 317 16.94 38.73 24.94
C GLN A 317 18.02 38.95 23.88
N ALA A 318 18.59 37.87 23.33
CA ALA A 318 19.58 37.96 22.25
C ALA A 318 18.97 38.52 20.94
N ALA A 319 17.68 38.25 20.67
CA ALA A 319 17.01 38.71 19.45
C ALA A 319 16.62 40.21 19.48
N VAL A 320 16.50 40.81 20.69
CA VAL A 320 16.02 42.18 20.92
C VAL A 320 17.13 43.07 21.52
N GLU A 321 18.38 42.64 21.57
CA GLU A 321 19.48 43.51 22.04
C GLU A 321 19.57 44.76 21.18
N ASN A 322 18.98 45.86 21.73
CA ASN A 322 19.01 47.21 21.16
C ASN A 322 19.80 48.13 22.09
N ASP A 323 20.38 49.17 21.54
CA ASP A 323 21.09 50.24 22.27
C ASP A 323 20.21 51.02 23.25
N SER A 324 18.87 50.86 23.18
CA SER A 324 17.90 51.62 24.00
C SER A 324 17.72 51.10 25.42
N GLY A 325 18.24 49.93 25.77
CA GLY A 325 18.16 49.35 27.13
C GLY A 325 16.76 48.88 27.58
N SER A 326 15.71 49.12 26.80
CA SER A 326 14.32 48.72 27.06
C SER A 326 13.77 47.95 25.86
N ALA A 327 13.01 46.88 26.09
CA ALA A 327 12.43 46.05 25.04
C ALA A 327 10.91 45.97 25.13
N VAL A 328 10.23 46.14 23.99
CA VAL A 328 8.78 45.93 23.85
C VAL A 328 8.54 44.74 22.95
N ILE A 329 7.91 43.69 23.47
CA ILE A 329 7.69 42.43 22.78
C ILE A 329 6.21 42.09 22.77
N VAL A 330 5.65 41.87 21.59
CA VAL A 330 4.28 41.36 21.44
C VAL A 330 4.30 39.85 21.41
N VAL A 331 3.47 39.22 22.22
CA VAL A 331 3.25 37.77 22.21
C VAL A 331 1.87 37.49 21.63
N THR A 332 1.83 36.80 20.51
CA THR A 332 0.59 36.42 19.82
C THR A 332 0.64 34.95 19.40
N ALA A 333 -0.39 34.43 18.79
CA ALA A 333 -0.47 33.07 18.28
C ALA A 333 -0.98 33.02 16.85
N ALA A 334 -0.62 31.98 16.11
CA ALA A 334 -1.15 31.75 14.77
C ALA A 334 -2.60 31.21 14.80
N ASP A 335 -3.04 30.62 15.92
CA ASP A 335 -4.40 30.08 16.10
C ASP A 335 -4.96 30.39 17.50
N VAL A 336 -6.26 30.09 17.68
CA VAL A 336 -6.99 30.38 18.92
C VAL A 336 -6.74 29.38 20.05
N GLU A 337 -6.27 28.19 19.72
CA GLU A 337 -6.08 27.09 20.68
C GLU A 337 -4.72 27.18 21.41
N THR A 338 -3.78 27.88 20.83
CA THR A 338 -2.45 28.08 21.40
C THR A 338 -2.51 28.95 22.67
N PRO A 339 -1.95 28.50 23.82
CA PRO A 339 -2.07 29.19 25.11
C PRO A 339 -1.12 30.39 25.23
N ARG A 340 -1.22 31.36 24.31
CA ARG A 340 -0.33 32.54 24.21
C ARG A 340 -0.23 33.36 25.46
N SER A 341 -1.38 33.66 26.10
CA SER A 341 -1.41 34.49 27.33
C SER A 341 -0.67 33.80 28.49
N PHE A 342 -0.75 32.47 28.55
CA PHE A 342 0.00 31.69 29.51
C PHE A 342 1.52 31.73 29.24
N VAL A 343 1.92 31.68 27.98
CA VAL A 343 3.32 31.88 27.58
C VAL A 343 3.79 33.28 27.92
N ALA A 344 3.00 34.34 27.60
CA ALA A 344 3.31 35.73 27.90
C ALA A 344 3.49 35.97 29.40
N ALA A 345 2.58 35.44 30.22
CA ALA A 345 2.64 35.59 31.69
C ALA A 345 3.88 34.91 32.29
N ASN A 346 4.18 33.69 31.88
CA ASN A 346 5.37 32.95 32.38
C ASN A 346 6.68 33.58 31.88
N LEU A 347 6.69 34.08 30.65
CA LEU A 347 7.85 34.76 30.08
C LEU A 347 8.13 36.06 30.85
N ALA A 348 7.11 36.86 31.11
CA ALA A 348 7.21 38.07 31.91
C ALA A 348 7.71 37.79 33.35
N ALA A 349 7.12 36.79 34.00
CA ALA A 349 7.55 36.35 35.31
C ALA A 349 9.03 35.89 35.31
N SER A 350 9.47 35.19 34.24
CA SER A 350 10.86 34.75 34.09
C SER A 350 11.85 35.91 34.01
N TRP A 351 11.51 37.00 33.30
CA TRP A 351 12.31 38.22 33.25
C TRP A 351 12.31 38.96 34.61
N ALA A 352 11.16 39.13 35.23
CA ALA A 352 11.03 39.75 36.53
C ALA A 352 11.86 39.06 37.63
N LEU A 353 11.81 37.72 37.65
CA LEU A 353 12.61 36.89 38.56
C LEU A 353 14.13 36.97 38.29
N SER A 354 14.53 37.43 37.10
CA SER A 354 15.95 37.71 36.81
C SER A 354 16.40 39.13 37.24
N GLY A 355 15.51 39.90 37.90
CA GLY A 355 15.82 41.22 38.44
C GLY A 355 15.51 42.39 37.50
N ARG A 356 14.89 42.16 36.31
CA ARG A 356 14.46 43.20 35.40
C ARG A 356 13.09 43.77 35.83
N SER A 357 12.87 45.06 35.64
CA SER A 357 11.53 45.64 35.77
C SER A 357 10.68 45.31 34.57
N VAL A 358 9.55 44.62 34.77
CA VAL A 358 8.68 44.11 33.70
C VAL A 358 7.28 44.62 33.85
N VAL A 359 6.71 45.09 32.75
CA VAL A 359 5.29 45.41 32.65
C VAL A 359 4.64 44.51 31.58
N VAL A 360 3.53 43.88 31.95
CA VAL A 360 2.71 43.16 30.99
C VAL A 360 1.45 43.97 30.68
N LEU A 361 1.22 44.23 29.40
CA LEU A 361 0.02 44.93 28.89
C LEU A 361 -0.95 43.89 28.31
N SER A 362 -2.21 43.93 28.75
CA SER A 362 -3.27 43.16 28.13
C SER A 362 -3.76 43.85 26.86
N GLY A 363 -3.25 43.42 25.72
CA GLY A 363 -3.61 43.88 24.39
C GLY A 363 -4.79 43.12 23.76
N ASP A 364 -5.16 41.98 24.33
CA ASP A 364 -6.39 41.28 23.95
C ASP A 364 -7.58 41.88 24.70
N LEU A 365 -8.22 42.86 24.08
CA LEU A 365 -9.37 43.54 24.64
C LEU A 365 -10.67 42.75 24.50
N ARG A 366 -10.68 41.74 23.62
CA ARG A 366 -11.84 40.89 23.36
C ARG A 366 -11.96 39.77 24.39
N GLN A 367 -10.83 39.15 24.76
CA GLN A 367 -10.75 38.05 25.74
C GLN A 367 -9.55 38.24 26.69
N PRO A 368 -9.60 39.17 27.62
CA PRO A 368 -8.47 39.48 28.51
C PRO A 368 -8.24 38.39 29.55
N ARG A 369 -7.41 37.41 29.23
CA ARG A 369 -7.08 36.28 30.11
C ARG A 369 -5.93 36.58 31.09
N LEU A 370 -5.15 37.60 30.81
CA LEU A 370 -3.93 37.92 31.55
C LEU A 370 -4.20 38.26 33.04
N ASN A 371 -5.31 38.93 33.35
CA ASN A 371 -5.66 39.29 34.72
C ASN A 371 -5.93 38.09 35.63
N ALA A 372 -6.39 36.97 35.06
CA ALA A 372 -6.57 35.71 35.81
C ALA A 372 -5.23 35.00 36.09
N LEU A 373 -4.26 35.15 35.18
CA LEU A 373 -2.93 34.54 35.30
C LEU A 373 -1.98 35.35 36.20
N LEU A 374 -2.16 36.69 36.24
CA LEU A 374 -1.35 37.61 37.00
C LEU A 374 -2.26 38.47 37.89
N PRO A 375 -2.77 37.94 39.00
CA PRO A 375 -3.57 38.72 39.94
C PRO A 375 -2.76 39.84 40.54
N ALA A 376 -3.40 41.01 40.76
CA ALA A 376 -2.79 42.12 41.46
C ALA A 376 -2.39 41.70 42.88
N SER A 377 -1.29 42.27 43.39
CA SER A 377 -0.88 42.10 44.79
C SER A 377 -1.97 42.59 45.75
N ALA A 378 -2.10 41.94 46.92
CA ALA A 378 -3.04 42.35 47.97
C ALA A 378 -2.75 43.78 48.46
N ASP A 379 -1.51 44.23 48.37
CA ASP A 379 -1.06 45.59 48.75
C ASP A 379 -1.20 46.61 47.63
N ALA A 380 -1.73 46.17 46.46
CA ALA A 380 -1.88 47.07 45.35
C ALA A 380 -2.96 48.14 45.63
N PRO A 381 -2.69 49.41 45.34
CA PRO A 381 -3.64 50.47 45.59
C PRO A 381 -4.95 50.23 44.77
N ALA A 382 -6.11 50.56 45.41
CA ALA A 382 -7.43 50.30 44.86
C ALA A 382 -7.56 50.71 43.37
N ARG A 383 -8.28 49.87 42.60
CA ARG A 383 -8.49 50.02 41.14
C ARG A 383 -9.10 51.34 40.69
N THR A 384 -9.74 52.08 41.58
CA THR A 384 -10.35 53.36 41.33
C THR A 384 -9.53 54.49 41.92
N GLY A 385 -9.18 55.48 41.11
CA GLY A 385 -8.60 56.72 41.57
C GLY A 385 -9.62 57.57 42.34
N ARG A 386 -9.15 58.61 43.01
CA ARG A 386 -10.00 59.61 43.72
C ARG A 386 -10.95 60.26 42.67
N GLY A 387 -12.27 59.97 42.79
CA GLY A 387 -13.28 60.45 41.84
C GLY A 387 -13.84 59.32 40.91
N GLY A 388 -13.57 58.04 41.17
CA GLY A 388 -14.20 56.92 40.44
C GLY A 388 -13.66 56.65 39.01
N ARG A 389 -12.60 57.38 38.58
CA ARG A 389 -11.96 57.12 37.29
C ARG A 389 -11.10 55.88 37.32
N PRO A 390 -11.17 55.02 36.28
CA PRO A 390 -10.28 53.84 36.18
C PRO A 390 -8.83 54.31 36.22
N ARG A 391 -7.98 53.59 36.99
CA ARG A 391 -6.53 53.83 36.95
C ARG A 391 -5.96 53.25 35.66
N THR A 392 -5.27 54.06 34.89
CA THR A 392 -4.52 53.68 33.69
C THR A 392 -3.09 53.22 33.98
N ALA A 393 -2.71 53.10 35.25
CA ALA A 393 -1.36 52.73 35.68
C ALA A 393 -1.22 51.21 35.86
N ALA A 394 -0.06 50.66 35.51
CA ALA A 394 0.30 49.29 35.80
C ALA A 394 0.25 48.99 37.32
N VAL A 395 -0.26 47.82 37.66
CA VAL A 395 -0.50 47.39 39.05
C VAL A 395 0.53 46.30 39.40
N PRO A 396 1.25 46.41 40.54
CA PRO A 396 2.16 45.38 40.97
C PRO A 396 1.45 44.04 41.17
N THR A 397 2.11 42.95 40.76
CA THR A 397 1.67 41.57 41.03
C THR A 397 2.30 41.03 42.30
N ALA A 398 1.96 39.79 42.69
CA ALA A 398 2.64 39.07 43.77
C ALA A 398 4.10 38.67 43.43
N ILE A 399 4.48 38.76 42.13
CA ILE A 399 5.83 38.46 41.67
C ILE A 399 6.68 39.76 41.74
N PRO A 400 7.83 39.77 42.43
CA PRO A 400 8.69 40.95 42.50
C PRO A 400 9.11 41.43 41.11
N HIS A 401 9.18 42.74 40.93
CA HIS A 401 9.53 43.44 39.69
C HIS A 401 8.57 43.21 38.52
N LEU A 402 7.39 42.56 38.71
CA LEU A 402 6.37 42.34 37.70
C LEU A 402 5.13 43.17 38.01
N SER A 403 4.73 43.99 37.05
CA SER A 403 3.48 44.73 37.09
C SER A 403 2.61 44.37 35.90
N VAL A 404 1.29 44.37 36.08
CA VAL A 404 0.31 44.11 35.00
C VAL A 404 -0.46 45.39 34.72
N HIS A 405 -0.51 45.81 33.46
CA HIS A 405 -1.44 46.81 33.01
C HIS A 405 -2.75 46.12 32.64
N PRO A 406 -3.85 46.42 33.33
CA PRO A 406 -5.14 45.79 33.05
C PRO A 406 -5.59 46.09 31.61
N ALA A 407 -6.48 45.23 31.06
CA ALA A 407 -7.07 45.50 29.77
C ALA A 407 -7.71 46.87 29.72
N LEU A 408 -7.39 47.62 28.68
CA LEU A 408 -7.95 48.93 28.44
C LEU A 408 -9.44 48.80 28.14
N GLN A 409 -10.26 49.71 28.74
CA GLN A 409 -11.68 49.73 28.47
C GLN A 409 -11.96 50.77 27.40
N THR A 410 -12.69 50.41 26.38
CA THR A 410 -13.05 51.27 25.27
C THR A 410 -14.48 50.99 24.80
N GLU A 411 -15.15 52.02 24.31
CA GLU A 411 -16.43 51.89 23.61
C GLU A 411 -16.24 51.77 22.09
N LEU A 412 -15.01 51.96 21.59
CA LEU A 412 -14.62 51.80 20.20
C LEU A 412 -14.37 50.32 19.88
N ASP A 413 -14.35 50.00 18.57
CA ASP A 413 -13.82 48.71 18.17
C ASP A 413 -12.38 48.56 18.70
N PRO A 414 -12.01 47.40 19.25
CA PRO A 414 -10.68 47.17 19.78
C PRO A 414 -9.55 47.52 18.82
N ALA A 415 -9.69 47.23 17.52
CA ALA A 415 -8.64 47.52 16.55
C ALA A 415 -8.46 49.00 16.32
N ASP A 416 -9.57 49.78 16.23
CA ASP A 416 -9.54 51.25 16.08
C ASP A 416 -8.93 51.89 17.31
N PHE A 417 -9.32 51.43 18.49
CA PHE A 417 -8.76 51.92 19.74
C PHE A 417 -7.25 51.63 19.85
N LEU A 418 -6.82 50.42 19.55
CA LEU A 418 -5.41 50.04 19.57
C LEU A 418 -4.57 50.81 18.54
N ALA A 419 -5.17 51.25 17.42
CA ALA A 419 -4.51 52.05 16.42
C ALA A 419 -4.38 53.54 16.83
N SER A 420 -5.02 53.97 17.94
CA SER A 420 -5.04 55.35 18.39
C SER A 420 -3.67 55.86 18.85
N ALA A 421 -3.49 57.19 18.76
CA ALA A 421 -2.30 57.85 19.29
C ALA A 421 -2.14 57.68 20.82
N GLU A 422 -3.26 57.48 21.53
CA GLU A 422 -3.28 57.26 22.98
C GLU A 422 -2.62 55.94 23.36
N VAL A 423 -2.94 54.84 22.67
CA VAL A 423 -2.33 53.55 22.93
C VAL A 423 -0.85 53.54 22.54
N ARG A 424 -0.49 54.18 21.43
CA ARG A 424 0.92 54.34 21.04
C ARG A 424 1.71 55.11 22.12
N ALA A 425 1.15 56.24 22.62
CA ALA A 425 1.77 57.02 23.71
C ALA A 425 1.88 56.21 25.02
N LEU A 426 0.89 55.36 25.32
CA LEU A 426 0.95 54.44 26.45
C LEU A 426 2.09 53.44 26.33
N VAL A 427 2.25 52.79 25.16
CA VAL A 427 3.34 51.83 24.94
C VAL A 427 4.70 52.50 25.10
N GLU A 428 4.86 53.74 24.57
CA GLU A 428 6.09 54.51 24.70
C GLU A 428 6.36 54.95 26.17
N GLN A 429 5.31 55.30 26.89
CA GLN A 429 5.40 55.59 28.33
C GLN A 429 5.84 54.34 29.12
N LEU A 430 5.27 53.14 28.79
CA LEU A 430 5.67 51.88 29.42
C LEU A 430 7.12 51.55 29.11
N ARG A 431 7.56 51.78 27.87
CA ARG A 431 8.96 51.61 27.44
C ARG A 431 9.92 52.47 28.29
N SER A 432 9.53 53.68 28.63
CA SER A 432 10.38 54.58 29.45
C SER A 432 10.42 54.22 30.95
N THR A 433 9.52 53.36 31.43
CA THR A 433 9.36 53.02 32.83
C THR A 433 9.74 51.60 33.22
N ALA A 434 9.93 50.72 32.22
CA ALA A 434 10.27 49.32 32.45
C ALA A 434 11.41 48.87 31.53
N ASP A 435 12.21 47.93 31.99
CA ASP A 435 13.25 47.30 31.18
C ASP A 435 12.65 46.39 30.08
N VAL A 436 11.50 45.77 30.36
CA VAL A 436 10.80 44.90 29.42
C VAL A 436 9.30 45.14 29.48
N VAL A 437 8.70 45.38 28.35
CA VAL A 437 7.24 45.47 28.17
C VAL A 437 6.78 44.26 27.33
N ILE A 438 5.90 43.43 27.88
CA ILE A 438 5.29 42.32 27.16
C ILE A 438 3.83 42.67 26.88
N ILE A 439 3.43 42.58 25.61
CA ILE A 439 2.07 42.81 25.19
C ILE A 439 1.41 41.50 24.79
N ASP A 440 0.43 41.04 25.55
CA ASP A 440 -0.37 39.86 25.22
C ASP A 440 -1.45 40.26 24.21
N ALA A 441 -1.27 39.85 22.95
CA ALA A 441 -2.17 40.22 21.85
C ALA A 441 -3.04 39.01 21.40
N PRO A 442 -4.23 39.23 20.83
CA PRO A 442 -5.09 38.17 20.33
C PRO A 442 -4.41 37.39 19.19
N PRO A 443 -4.93 36.19 18.80
CA PRO A 443 -4.38 35.43 17.67
C PRO A 443 -4.42 36.26 16.38
N MET A 444 -3.36 36.12 15.58
CA MET A 444 -3.12 36.89 14.36
C MET A 444 -4.26 36.84 13.33
N LEU A 445 -4.92 35.67 13.20
CA LEU A 445 -5.97 35.48 12.20
C LEU A 445 -7.36 35.90 12.68
N VAL A 446 -7.51 36.21 13.97
CA VAL A 446 -8.79 36.62 14.56
C VAL A 446 -9.02 38.13 14.39
N ALA A 447 -7.97 38.91 14.53
CA ALA A 447 -8.08 40.38 14.49
C ALA A 447 -6.76 41.03 14.04
N ALA A 448 -6.84 42.28 13.59
CA ALA A 448 -5.69 43.12 13.24
C ALA A 448 -4.88 43.59 14.46
N ASP A 449 -5.41 43.41 15.66
CA ASP A 449 -4.91 43.93 16.94
C ASP A 449 -3.43 43.60 17.16
N ALA A 450 -3.04 42.32 16.94
CA ALA A 450 -1.65 41.88 17.10
C ALA A 450 -0.70 42.53 16.08
N THR A 451 -1.19 42.81 14.88
CA THR A 451 -0.44 43.49 13.82
C THR A 451 -0.22 44.95 14.17
N ILE A 452 -1.27 45.63 14.66
CA ILE A 452 -1.22 47.03 15.10
C ILE A 452 -0.22 47.17 16.26
N LEU A 453 -0.37 46.34 17.30
CA LEU A 453 0.52 46.36 18.45
C LEU A 453 1.97 45.99 18.08
N GLY A 454 2.15 45.07 17.13
CA GLY A 454 3.45 44.70 16.59
C GLY A 454 4.19 45.87 15.92
N SER A 455 3.48 46.83 15.35
CA SER A 455 4.07 48.04 14.75
C SER A 455 4.63 49.04 15.78
N TYR A 456 4.27 48.90 17.06
CA TYR A 456 4.76 49.73 18.17
C TYR A 456 5.87 49.05 18.97
N ALA A 457 6.11 47.76 18.69
CA ALA A 457 7.04 46.90 19.42
C ALA A 457 8.39 46.74 18.69
N ASP A 458 9.40 46.34 19.43
CA ASP A 458 10.70 45.95 18.85
C ASP A 458 10.61 44.60 18.11
N GLY A 459 9.56 43.83 18.43
CA GLY A 459 9.21 42.64 17.65
C GLY A 459 8.11 41.78 18.23
N VAL A 460 7.78 40.76 17.48
CA VAL A 460 6.67 39.85 17.76
C VAL A 460 7.18 38.44 17.96
N LEU A 461 6.73 37.78 19.02
CA LEU A 461 6.87 36.34 19.25
C LEU A 461 5.57 35.65 18.80
N LEU A 462 5.68 34.76 17.85
CA LEU A 462 4.53 33.98 17.36
C LEU A 462 4.51 32.60 18.00
N ALA A 463 3.52 32.32 18.83
CA ALA A 463 3.29 31.02 19.44
C ALA A 463 2.56 30.07 18.47
N VAL A 464 3.03 28.83 18.40
CA VAL A 464 2.53 27.79 17.49
C VAL A 464 2.47 26.46 18.23
N THR A 465 1.33 25.76 18.14
CA THR A 465 1.18 24.43 18.78
C THR A 465 1.34 23.31 17.76
N LEU A 466 2.33 22.46 17.97
CA LEU A 466 2.59 21.29 17.12
C LEU A 466 1.41 20.31 17.15
N GLY A 467 0.99 19.91 15.95
CA GLY A 467 -0.13 18.99 15.78
C GLY A 467 -1.52 19.64 15.79
N HIS A 468 -1.61 20.94 16.08
CA HIS A 468 -2.87 21.69 16.12
C HIS A 468 -2.88 22.83 15.12
N THR A 469 -1.90 23.72 15.16
CA THR A 469 -1.81 24.89 14.26
C THR A 469 -1.65 24.48 12.81
N PRO A 470 -2.50 24.98 11.89
CA PRO A 470 -2.31 24.77 10.45
C PRO A 470 -1.06 25.49 9.93
N ILE A 471 -0.36 24.88 8.95
CA ILE A 471 0.83 25.49 8.32
C ILE A 471 0.45 26.83 7.67
N GLY A 472 -0.66 26.87 6.93
CA GLY A 472 -1.15 28.10 6.30
C GLY A 472 -1.44 29.22 7.28
N ALA A 473 -1.87 28.91 8.52
CA ALA A 473 -2.07 29.91 9.55
C ALA A 473 -0.74 30.56 10.00
N VAL A 474 0.33 29.77 10.06
CA VAL A 474 1.68 30.28 10.38
C VAL A 474 2.21 31.15 9.25
N GLU A 475 2.04 30.71 8.01
CA GLU A 475 2.45 31.44 6.80
C GLU A 475 1.72 32.78 6.70
N GLU A 476 0.40 32.78 6.80
CA GLU A 476 -0.44 33.97 6.74
C GLU A 476 -0.13 34.94 7.90
N SER A 477 0.08 34.41 9.12
CA SER A 477 0.48 35.25 10.26
C SER A 477 1.81 35.96 10.01
N ALA A 478 2.80 35.26 9.48
CA ALA A 478 4.09 35.83 9.16
C ALA A 478 4.02 36.85 8.00
N GLU A 479 3.15 36.65 7.02
CA GLU A 479 2.91 37.57 5.93
C GLU A 479 2.24 38.87 6.42
N ARG A 480 1.24 38.77 7.28
CA ARG A 480 0.57 39.93 7.88
C ARG A 480 1.53 40.79 8.70
N LEU A 481 2.42 40.15 9.50
CA LEU A 481 3.45 40.87 10.25
C LEU A 481 4.42 41.60 9.33
N ARG A 482 4.89 40.94 8.27
CA ARG A 482 5.80 41.57 7.29
C ARG A 482 5.13 42.75 6.56
N ALA A 483 3.86 42.59 6.16
CA ALA A 483 3.11 43.64 5.50
C ALA A 483 2.91 44.91 6.40
N ALA A 484 2.87 44.71 7.72
CA ALA A 484 2.75 45.79 8.69
C ALA A 484 4.10 46.33 9.19
N ASN A 485 5.23 45.89 8.63
CA ASN A 485 6.59 46.20 9.13
C ASN A 485 6.80 45.81 10.62
N ALA A 486 6.04 44.87 11.14
CA ALA A 486 6.24 44.31 12.48
C ALA A 486 7.30 43.21 12.43
N ALA A 487 8.40 43.37 13.15
CA ALA A 487 9.50 42.41 13.13
C ALA A 487 9.09 41.08 13.79
N LEU A 488 9.08 39.98 13.05
CA LEU A 488 8.87 38.66 13.63
C LEU A 488 10.22 38.16 14.20
N LEU A 489 10.39 38.19 15.53
CA LEU A 489 11.61 37.76 16.22
C LEU A 489 11.82 36.26 16.10
N GLY A 490 10.74 35.50 16.14
CA GLY A 490 10.77 34.05 16.00
C GLY A 490 9.52 33.39 16.55
N LEU A 491 9.62 32.05 16.65
CA LEU A 491 8.54 31.19 17.06
C LEU A 491 8.80 30.56 18.44
N SER A 492 7.77 30.45 19.27
CA SER A 492 7.73 29.49 20.37
C SER A 492 6.87 28.29 19.95
N LEU A 493 7.42 27.08 20.02
CA LEU A 493 6.71 25.85 19.66
C LEU A 493 6.20 25.14 20.89
N ASP A 494 4.91 24.97 20.99
CA ASP A 494 4.23 24.17 22.02
C ASP A 494 3.81 22.78 21.52
N GLY A 495 3.29 21.93 22.40
CA GLY A 495 2.81 20.58 22.07
C GLY A 495 3.92 19.51 22.00
N ILE A 496 5.07 19.78 22.57
CA ILE A 496 6.17 18.83 22.65
C ILE A 496 5.98 17.93 23.86
N THR A 497 5.86 16.63 23.63
CA THR A 497 5.80 15.63 24.71
C THR A 497 7.18 15.29 25.24
N GLU A 498 7.34 15.22 26.56
CA GLU A 498 8.58 15.01 27.31
C GLU A 498 9.40 13.77 26.90
N ARG A 499 8.79 12.83 26.20
CA ARG A 499 9.38 11.54 25.84
C ARG A 499 10.65 11.61 24.95
N ARG A 500 10.98 12.75 24.38
CA ARG A 500 12.16 12.96 23.53
C ARG A 500 13.31 13.71 24.19
N GLU A 501 13.06 14.38 25.29
CA GLU A 501 14.09 15.11 26.04
C GLU A 501 14.80 14.22 27.06
N SER A 502 14.16 13.13 27.51
CA SER A 502 14.67 12.28 28.60
C SER A 502 16.04 11.64 28.35
N THR A 503 16.47 11.52 27.10
CA THR A 503 17.78 10.91 26.78
C THR A 503 18.95 11.85 27.06
N TYR A 504 18.77 13.16 26.84
CA TYR A 504 19.80 14.16 27.13
C TYR A 504 19.80 14.55 28.63
N GLU A 505 18.63 14.61 29.28
CA GLU A 505 18.48 14.92 30.68
C GLU A 505 19.03 13.82 31.60
N ALA A 506 18.83 12.54 31.23
CA ALA A 506 19.41 11.42 31.97
C ALA A 506 20.95 11.48 31.99
N THR A 507 21.55 11.95 30.88
CA THR A 507 23.01 12.07 30.77
C THR A 507 23.54 13.23 31.62
N TYR A 508 22.82 14.37 31.70
CA TYR A 508 23.24 15.52 32.51
C TYR A 508 22.91 15.35 33.99
N ALA A 509 21.83 14.65 34.35
CA ALA A 509 21.50 14.33 35.72
C ALA A 509 22.52 13.36 36.34
N TYR A 510 23.05 12.43 35.55
CA TYR A 510 24.12 11.52 35.98
C TYR A 510 25.44 12.26 36.24
N ALA A 511 25.80 13.21 35.37
CA ALA A 511 26.99 14.04 35.56
C ALA A 511 26.87 15.03 36.74
N GLY A 512 25.66 15.44 37.11
CA GLY A 512 25.41 16.31 38.29
C GLY A 512 25.36 15.58 39.63
N ALA A 513 25.00 14.30 39.63
CA ALA A 513 24.96 13.46 40.82
C ALA A 513 26.37 13.08 41.27
N ASP A 514 27.30 12.86 40.35
CA ASP A 514 28.70 12.57 40.66
C ASP A 514 29.44 13.82 41.20
N ALA A 515 29.05 15.04 40.75
CA ALA A 515 29.66 16.29 41.26
C ALA A 515 29.14 16.72 42.63
N SER A 516 27.96 16.25 43.06
CA SER A 516 27.43 16.54 44.42
C SER A 516 27.80 15.49 45.46
N GLY A 517 28.30 14.33 45.01
CA GLY A 517 28.82 13.29 45.90
C GLY A 517 30.23 13.55 46.47
N GLU A 518 31.00 14.42 45.78
CA GLU A 518 32.38 14.73 46.21
C GLU A 518 32.50 15.98 47.11
N GLN A 519 31.44 16.78 47.28
CA GLN A 519 31.44 17.94 48.16
C GLN A 519 30.89 17.67 49.59
N GLY A 520 30.46 16.44 49.89
CA GLY A 520 29.95 16.05 51.18
C GLY A 520 30.99 15.40 52.13
N ALA A 521 32.24 15.23 51.69
CA ALA A 521 33.26 14.47 52.45
C ALA A 521 34.45 15.30 52.98
N VAL A 522 34.38 16.63 53.03
CA VAL A 522 35.51 17.50 53.43
C VAL A 522 35.15 18.40 54.61
N GLU A 523 34.26 18.01 55.52
CA GLU A 523 34.01 18.81 56.69
C GLU A 523 33.76 17.92 57.94
N GLU A 524 34.77 17.18 58.35
CA GLU A 524 34.94 16.76 59.78
C GLU A 524 36.30 16.07 60.05
N ILE A 525 37.38 16.79 59.90
CA ILE A 525 38.63 16.41 60.61
C ILE A 525 39.29 17.69 61.16
N SER A 526 38.89 18.09 62.35
CA SER A 526 39.67 19.00 63.20
C SER A 526 39.58 18.51 64.64
N GLY A 527 40.69 18.03 65.14
CA GLY A 527 40.97 17.99 66.58
C GLY A 527 41.26 16.62 67.21
N GLY A 528 42.51 16.31 67.46
CA GLY A 528 42.88 15.30 68.48
C GLY A 528 44.21 14.59 68.24
N HIS A 529 45.26 15.23 68.71
CA HIS A 529 46.61 14.64 68.90
C HIS A 529 46.57 13.41 69.81
N ALA A 530 47.25 12.31 69.40
CA ALA A 530 48.23 11.54 70.25
C ALA A 530 48.80 10.34 69.46
N ALA A 531 50.07 10.27 69.34
CA ALA A 531 50.92 9.15 68.90
C ALA A 531 51.26 8.25 70.08
N PRO A 532 52.09 7.19 69.94
CA PRO A 532 52.02 5.98 69.17
C PRO A 532 52.19 4.70 70.01
N ALA A 533 51.96 3.51 69.56
CA ALA A 533 52.62 2.28 70.03
C ALA A 533 52.47 1.13 69.01
N GLU A 534 53.57 0.50 68.86
CA GLU A 534 54.05 -0.59 68.05
C GLU A 534 53.29 -1.92 68.21
N ASP A 535 53.55 -2.78 67.26
CA ASP A 535 53.76 -4.23 67.26
C ASP A 535 52.70 -5.15 66.66
N GLY A 536 53.26 -6.00 65.80
CA GLY A 536 52.96 -7.42 65.69
C GLY A 536 52.28 -7.85 64.34
N ALA A 537 53.08 -8.11 63.42
CA ALA A 537 53.38 -9.35 62.72
C ALA A 537 52.28 -10.37 62.43
N GLU A 538 52.38 -10.85 61.27
CA GLU A 538 52.19 -12.18 60.65
C GLU A 538 51.00 -12.27 59.69
N ALA A 539 51.34 -12.32 58.46
CA ALA A 539 51.64 -13.41 57.53
C ALA A 539 50.52 -14.44 57.35
N ALA A 540 49.98 -14.51 56.20
CA ALA A 540 49.89 -15.74 55.39
C ALA A 540 49.04 -15.58 54.14
N THR A 541 49.66 -15.58 53.03
CA THR A 541 49.22 -16.21 51.76
C THR A 541 49.69 -17.69 51.83
N PRO A 542 49.36 -18.64 50.93
CA PRO A 542 48.56 -18.73 49.74
C PRO A 542 47.85 -20.09 49.58
N ALA A 543 47.25 -20.35 48.40
CA ALA A 543 47.24 -21.58 47.61
C ALA A 543 45.97 -21.64 46.77
N ALA A 544 45.98 -21.60 45.45
CA ALA A 544 46.51 -22.49 44.42
C ALA A 544 45.78 -23.84 44.35
N ALA A 545 45.30 -24.15 43.21
CA ALA A 545 45.43 -25.35 42.39
C ALA A 545 44.23 -25.56 41.47
N THR A 546 44.49 -25.55 40.22
CA THR A 546 44.80 -26.64 39.26
C THR A 546 43.54 -27.27 38.72
N GLY A 547 43.39 -27.46 37.48
CA GLY A 547 44.10 -27.88 36.31
C GLY A 547 43.03 -28.39 35.36
N THR A 548 43.14 -28.60 34.18
CA THR A 548 44.04 -29.21 33.20
C THR A 548 43.34 -29.08 31.87
N GLU A 549 43.99 -28.63 30.86
CA GLU A 549 44.58 -29.30 29.69
C GLU A 549 43.56 -29.96 28.74
N GLN A 550 43.57 -29.81 27.48
CA GLN A 550 44.55 -29.91 26.37
C GLN A 550 43.79 -29.54 25.12
N GLY A 551 44.24 -29.04 24.04
CA GLY A 551 45.49 -29.01 23.38
C GLY A 551 45.26 -28.55 21.95
N VAL A 552 46.15 -27.73 21.48
CA VAL A 552 47.12 -27.91 20.41
C VAL A 552 46.47 -27.97 19.01
N ALA A 553 46.84 -27.28 18.00
CA ALA A 553 47.93 -26.52 17.44
C ALA A 553 47.43 -26.07 16.06
N ASP A 554 47.91 -25.26 15.30
CA ASP A 554 49.11 -24.53 15.08
C ASP A 554 48.94 -23.65 13.84
N ALA A 555 49.41 -22.46 13.88
CA ALA A 555 50.30 -21.76 12.98
C ALA A 555 49.83 -21.59 11.51
N THR A 556 50.03 -20.54 10.81
CA THR A 556 51.04 -19.53 10.78
C THR A 556 50.71 -18.54 9.66
N THR A 557 50.80 -17.26 9.98
CA THR A 557 51.44 -16.15 9.23
C THR A 557 51.37 -16.07 7.70
N ALA A 558 50.94 -14.95 7.19
CA ALA A 558 51.76 -13.91 6.56
C ALA A 558 51.01 -13.24 5.40
N GLU A 559 50.74 -11.99 5.53
CA GLU A 559 50.87 -10.96 4.47
C GLU A 559 52.36 -10.77 4.13
N PRO A 560 52.79 -10.08 3.05
CA PRO A 560 52.11 -9.08 2.26
C PRO A 560 52.43 -9.09 0.74
N ASP A 561 51.89 -8.10 0.06
CA ASP A 561 52.50 -7.20 -0.92
C ASP A 561 52.20 -7.36 -2.43
N ALA A 562 51.70 -6.28 -2.91
CA ALA A 562 51.94 -5.45 -4.11
C ALA A 562 52.32 -6.10 -5.46
N GLY A 563 51.77 -5.50 -6.47
CA GLY A 563 52.38 -5.39 -7.81
C GLY A 563 51.43 -5.68 -8.95
N ASP A 564 50.80 -4.71 -9.45
CA ASP A 564 51.09 -3.97 -10.69
C ASP A 564 51.10 -4.79 -12.00
N ALA A 565 50.44 -4.20 -12.94
CA ALA A 565 50.72 -4.14 -14.36
C ALA A 565 50.05 -5.10 -15.36
N GLU A 566 49.45 -4.43 -16.31
CA GLU A 566 49.49 -4.61 -17.77
C GLU A 566 48.35 -5.34 -18.49
N ARG A 567 47.66 -4.50 -19.23
CA ARG A 567 47.05 -4.83 -20.53
C ARG A 567 48.12 -5.26 -21.55
N PRO A 568 47.80 -6.00 -22.64
CA PRO A 568 47.21 -5.38 -23.83
C PRO A 568 46.20 -6.28 -24.58
N ALA A 569 45.20 -5.72 -25.25
CA ALA A 569 45.08 -5.33 -26.66
C ALA A 569 45.25 -6.46 -27.70
N GLY A 570 44.32 -6.54 -28.60
CA GLY A 570 44.35 -7.20 -29.90
C GLY A 570 42.96 -7.71 -30.28
N ASP A 571 42.20 -6.98 -31.03
CA ASP A 571 42.18 -6.83 -32.52
C ASP A 571 41.79 -8.17 -33.17
N THR A 572 40.82 -8.22 -33.90
CA THR A 572 40.51 -7.95 -35.31
C THR A 572 39.17 -8.60 -35.61
N ASP A 573 38.31 -7.98 -36.21
CA ASP A 573 38.08 -7.57 -37.58
C ASP A 573 36.96 -8.35 -38.24
N ALA A 574 36.12 -7.65 -38.76
CA ALA A 574 35.61 -7.49 -40.12
C ALA A 574 34.41 -8.43 -40.44
N THR A 575 33.42 -8.08 -41.06
CA THR A 575 33.09 -7.14 -42.18
C THR A 575 31.58 -7.28 -42.40
N ALA A 576 30.91 -6.20 -42.58
CA ALA A 576 30.41 -5.62 -43.83
C ALA A 576 29.29 -6.45 -44.46
N SER A 577 28.25 -5.96 -44.93
CA SER A 577 27.86 -4.81 -45.75
C SER A 577 26.36 -4.75 -45.82
N ALA A 578 25.79 -3.58 -45.78
CA ALA A 578 25.32 -2.74 -46.89
C ALA A 578 24.14 -3.34 -47.63
N GLU A 579 23.13 -2.70 -48.03
CA GLU A 579 22.80 -1.37 -48.51
C GLU A 579 21.27 -1.26 -48.58
N ALA A 580 20.78 -0.15 -48.31
CA ALA A 580 20.21 0.87 -49.20
C ALA A 580 18.78 0.56 -49.58
N GLY A 581 17.92 1.40 -49.49
CA GLY A 581 17.72 2.79 -49.82
C GLY A 581 16.28 3.00 -50.08
N THR A 582 15.97 4.11 -49.77
CA THR A 582 15.36 5.27 -50.42
C THR A 582 13.88 5.37 -50.44
N ASP A 583 13.58 6.49 -49.92
CA ASP A 583 12.81 7.61 -50.43
C ASP A 583 11.28 7.57 -50.41
N GLY A 584 10.87 8.59 -49.83
CA GLY A 584 10.08 9.69 -50.37
C GLY A 584 8.66 9.63 -49.87
N ASP A 585 8.21 10.55 -49.30
CA ASP A 585 7.92 11.94 -49.52
C ASP A 585 6.57 12.24 -48.88
N ALA A 586 6.55 13.30 -48.14
CA ALA A 586 5.32 14.03 -47.79
C ALA A 586 4.97 14.88 -49.03
N PRO A 587 3.78 15.42 -49.14
CA PRO A 587 3.30 16.54 -48.33
C PRO A 587 1.77 16.58 -48.06
N ALA A 588 1.42 17.31 -47.05
CA ALA A 588 0.69 18.56 -46.84
C ALA A 588 -0.59 18.82 -47.68
N GLU A 589 -1.42 19.60 -46.98
CA GLU A 589 -2.50 20.46 -47.45
C GLU A 589 -3.88 19.76 -47.57
N ASP A 590 -4.88 20.37 -47.21
CA ASP A 590 -5.34 21.66 -46.67
C ASP A 590 -6.86 21.66 -46.70
N ALA A 591 -7.37 22.47 -45.83
CA ALA A 591 -8.54 23.31 -46.03
C ALA A 591 -9.95 22.70 -45.99
N THR A 592 -10.58 23.19 -45.01
CA THR A 592 -11.62 24.21 -45.00
C THR A 592 -13.06 23.76 -45.10
N THR A 593 -13.73 24.40 -44.19
CA THR A 593 -15.05 25.02 -44.25
C THR A 593 -16.24 24.06 -44.30
N ASP A 594 -17.34 24.29 -43.70
CA ASP A 594 -17.96 25.52 -43.24
C ASP A 594 -19.24 25.13 -42.46
N ALA A 595 -19.53 25.92 -41.48
CA ALA A 595 -20.80 26.51 -41.11
C ALA A 595 -22.10 25.71 -41.27
N ALA A 596 -22.84 25.64 -40.23
CA ALA A 596 -24.07 26.42 -40.06
C ALA A 596 -24.93 25.82 -38.95
N ASP A 597 -25.07 26.59 -37.92
CA ASP A 597 -26.31 26.76 -37.17
C ASP A 597 -27.31 27.48 -38.08
N PRO A 598 -28.60 27.37 -37.96
CA PRO A 598 -29.32 28.04 -36.89
C PRO A 598 -30.66 27.41 -36.40
N ALA A 599 -30.99 27.85 -35.19
CA ALA A 599 -32.18 28.52 -34.72
C ALA A 599 -33.54 27.82 -34.69
N ALA A 600 -34.10 27.99 -33.51
CA ALA A 600 -35.46 28.46 -33.18
C ALA A 600 -36.58 27.43 -33.45
N ASP A 601 -37.53 27.30 -32.63
CA ASP A 601 -38.43 28.18 -31.89
C ASP A 601 -39.26 27.34 -30.90
N GLU A 602 -39.57 27.98 -29.80
CA GLU A 602 -40.91 28.31 -29.27
C GLU A 602 -41.86 27.12 -29.06
N ASP A 603 -42.48 26.96 -28.03
CA ASP A 603 -43.45 27.66 -27.17
C ASP A 603 -43.99 26.59 -26.19
N ASP A 604 -44.30 26.84 -25.06
CA ASP A 604 -45.20 27.70 -24.32
C ASP A 604 -45.90 26.91 -23.20
N ALA A 605 -46.04 27.60 -22.13
CA ALA A 605 -47.13 27.62 -21.16
C ALA A 605 -47.29 26.43 -20.20
N ASP A 606 -47.21 26.70 -18.99
CA ASP A 606 -48.02 27.47 -18.03
C ASP A 606 -48.53 26.61 -16.88
N ALA A 607 -48.54 27.25 -15.74
CA ALA A 607 -49.40 27.07 -14.56
C ALA A 607 -48.88 26.34 -13.33
N THR A 608 -48.33 27.12 -12.42
CA THR A 608 -48.68 27.12 -11.00
C THR A 608 -50.17 27.47 -10.78
N PRO A 609 -50.83 27.20 -9.66
CA PRO A 609 -50.41 27.56 -8.29
C PRO A 609 -50.92 26.72 -7.09
N ALA A 610 -50.19 26.93 -6.02
CA ALA A 610 -50.56 27.23 -4.62
C ALA A 610 -51.72 26.52 -3.90
N LYS A 611 -51.40 26.40 -2.59
CA LYS A 611 -52.23 26.48 -1.35
C LYS A 611 -52.48 25.15 -0.64
N ASP A 612 -51.91 25.08 0.49
CA ASP A 612 -52.28 25.58 1.82
C ASP A 612 -52.98 24.55 2.72
N ARG A 613 -52.39 24.40 3.90
CA ARG A 613 -53.03 24.13 5.21
C ARG A 613 -52.40 23.04 6.08
N THR A 614 -51.64 23.49 7.00
CA THR A 614 -51.66 22.98 8.41
C THR A 614 -53.09 23.11 9.01
N PRO A 615 -53.48 22.49 10.12
CA PRO A 615 -52.72 22.41 11.38
C PRO A 615 -53.04 21.19 12.32
N VAL A 616 -52.23 21.09 13.40
CA VAL A 616 -52.60 20.94 14.85
C VAL A 616 -52.97 19.60 15.43
N GLY A 617 -52.32 19.29 16.56
CA GLY A 617 -52.75 18.57 17.72
C GLY A 617 -51.76 17.47 18.13
N ALA A 618 -50.87 17.69 19.12
CA ALA A 618 -51.00 17.61 20.56
C ALA A 618 -51.29 16.15 21.02
N GLU A 619 -50.49 15.54 21.81
CA GLU A 619 -50.24 15.55 23.23
C GLU A 619 -49.39 14.34 23.63
N THR A 620 -48.54 14.61 24.56
CA THR A 620 -47.76 13.71 25.44
C THR A 620 -48.68 12.83 26.33
N PRO A 621 -48.16 11.81 27.07
CA PRO A 621 -47.17 12.06 28.14
C PRO A 621 -45.79 11.41 27.93
#